data_616f0e7b1c5551fe91221a56edae3d18
#
_entry.id   616f0e7b1c5551fe91221a56edae3d18
#
_cell.length_a   1.000
_cell.length_b   1.000
_cell.length_c   1.000
_cell.angle_alpha   90.00
_cell.angle_beta   90.00
_cell.angle_gamma   90.00
#
_symmetry.space_group_name_H-M   'P 1'
#
loop_
_entity.id
_entity.type
_entity.pdbx_description
1 polymer ?
#
loop_
_entity_poly.entity_id
_entity_poly.type
_entity_poly.pdbx_seq_one_letter_code
_entity_poly.pdbx_strand_id
1 'polypeptide(L)'
;MKRTIALLACLAVLSLVVAPIAAAAAGTAGSWNGWVTDDQCGAKGANAAHKDCAAKCLDKGGKLVFYNNADKKLYKLDKQDVAKQHLGHEVTVKGTATDDSIAVESIEAKSK
;
A
#
# COMPACT_ATOMS: atom_id res chain seq x y z
N MET A 1 -64.23 38.27 -14.88
CA MET A 1 -62.92 37.80 -15.45
C MET A 1 -61.99 37.45 -14.37
N LYS A 2 -61.90 36.21 -14.10
CA LYS A 2 -60.98 35.71 -13.10
C LYS A 2 -59.75 35.19 -13.78
N ARG A 3 -58.65 35.79 -13.47
CA ARG A 3 -57.38 35.30 -13.97
C ARG A 3 -56.73 34.56 -12.86
N THR A 4 -56.79 33.30 -12.94
CA THR A 4 -56.06 32.44 -12.07
C THR A 4 -54.60 32.42 -12.51
N ILE A 5 -53.78 33.07 -11.76
CA ILE A 5 -52.34 33.01 -11.95
C ILE A 5 -51.90 31.71 -11.33
N ALA A 6 -51.61 30.77 -12.15
CA ALA A 6 -50.95 29.57 -11.69
C ALA A 6 -49.52 29.89 -11.34
N LEU A 7 -49.26 30.00 -10.09
CA LEU A 7 -47.92 30.09 -9.58
C LEU A 7 -47.26 28.72 -9.72
N LEU A 8 -46.53 28.58 -10.78
CA LEU A 8 -45.60 27.48 -10.91
C LEU A 8 -44.47 27.69 -9.94
N ALA A 9 -44.62 27.13 -8.77
CA ALA A 9 -43.50 27.01 -7.89
C ALA A 9 -42.53 26.01 -8.49
N CYS A 10 -41.53 26.52 -9.14
CA CYS A 10 -40.37 25.70 -9.48
C CYS A 10 -39.64 25.35 -8.19
N LEU A 11 -40.02 24.21 -7.66
CA LEU A 11 -39.21 23.57 -6.64
C LEU A 11 -37.97 23.07 -7.35
N ALA A 12 -36.96 23.92 -7.37
CA ALA A 12 -35.62 23.48 -7.66
C ALA A 12 -35.18 22.59 -6.52
N VAL A 13 -35.40 21.32 -6.67
CA VAL A 13 -34.81 20.33 -5.80
C VAL A 13 -33.33 20.35 -6.11
N LEU A 14 -32.62 21.12 -5.33
CA LEU A 14 -31.20 21.10 -5.33
C LEU A 14 -30.79 19.77 -4.71
N SER A 15 -30.68 18.78 -5.54
CA SER A 15 -30.09 17.50 -5.14
C SER A 15 -28.63 17.76 -4.77
N LEU A 16 -28.41 17.97 -3.49
CA LEU A 16 -27.08 17.99 -2.97
C LEU A 16 -26.55 16.57 -3.05
N VAL A 17 -25.90 16.27 -4.14
CA VAL A 17 -25.15 15.04 -4.25
C VAL A 17 -23.96 15.18 -3.32
N VAL A 18 -24.16 14.75 -2.09
CA VAL A 18 -23.04 14.54 -1.19
C VAL A 18 -22.31 13.33 -1.72
N ALA A 19 -21.33 13.56 -2.55
CA ALA A 19 -20.37 12.51 -2.87
C ALA A 19 -19.75 12.05 -1.56
N PRO A 20 -19.79 10.76 -1.25
CA PRO A 20 -19.03 10.30 -0.11
C PRO A 20 -17.58 10.64 -0.40
N ILE A 21 -17.06 11.57 0.36
CA ILE A 21 -15.64 11.71 0.46
C ILE A 21 -15.22 10.42 1.16
N ALA A 22 -14.89 9.42 0.36
CA ALA A 22 -14.14 8.31 0.89
C ALA A 22 -12.94 8.99 1.52
N ALA A 23 -12.92 9.05 2.84
CA ALA A 23 -11.74 9.42 3.55
C ALA A 23 -10.67 8.49 3.01
N ALA A 24 -9.91 8.98 2.07
CA ALA A 24 -8.77 8.26 1.56
C ALA A 24 -7.93 8.00 2.79
N ALA A 25 -7.97 6.75 3.28
CA ALA A 25 -6.96 6.32 4.22
C ALA A 25 -5.67 6.86 3.65
N ALA A 26 -4.99 7.72 4.40
CA ALA A 26 -3.79 8.38 3.95
C ALA A 26 -2.85 7.34 3.37
N GLY A 27 -2.79 7.25 2.07
CA GLY A 27 -2.00 6.27 1.38
C GLY A 27 -1.94 6.56 -0.10
N THR A 28 -0.81 6.22 -0.69
CA THR A 28 -0.57 6.39 -2.11
C THR A 28 -0.54 5.02 -2.76
N ALA A 29 -1.47 4.79 -3.67
CA ALA A 29 -1.46 3.59 -4.49
C ALA A 29 -0.31 3.64 -5.49
N GLY A 30 0.38 2.53 -5.67
CA GLY A 30 1.48 2.48 -6.60
C GLY A 30 2.16 1.13 -6.68
N SER A 31 3.29 1.15 -7.35
CA SER A 31 4.14 -0.01 -7.55
C SER A 31 5.60 0.39 -7.32
N TRP A 32 6.32 -0.43 -6.55
CA TRP A 32 7.68 -0.11 -6.15
C TRP A 32 8.59 -1.31 -6.32
N ASN A 33 9.82 -1.04 -6.72
CA ASN A 33 10.86 -2.05 -6.80
C ASN A 33 11.73 -2.01 -5.56
N GLY A 34 12.08 -3.16 -5.04
CA GLY A 34 12.92 -3.24 -3.86
C GLY A 34 13.16 -4.66 -3.41
N TRP A 35 13.46 -4.81 -2.15
CA TRP A 35 13.84 -6.09 -1.56
C TRP A 35 12.96 -6.43 -0.37
N VAL A 36 12.63 -7.70 -0.23
CA VAL A 36 12.05 -8.21 1.01
C VAL A 36 13.19 -8.56 1.95
N THR A 37 13.18 -7.97 3.12
CA THR A 37 14.19 -8.16 4.16
C THR A 37 13.50 -8.27 5.53
N ASP A 38 14.27 -8.49 6.58
CA ASP A 38 13.74 -8.52 7.93
C ASP A 38 13.87 -7.16 8.61
N ASP A 39 13.10 -6.95 9.67
CA ASP A 39 13.05 -5.69 10.38
C ASP A 39 14.31 -5.41 11.23
N GLN A 40 15.08 -6.41 11.57
CA GLN A 40 16.30 -6.25 12.36
C GLN A 40 17.49 -5.80 11.53
N CYS A 41 17.68 -6.40 10.37
CA CYS A 41 18.77 -6.05 9.48
C CYS A 41 18.41 -4.88 8.55
N GLY A 42 17.13 -4.73 8.24
CA GLY A 42 16.63 -3.61 7.46
C GLY A 42 17.36 -3.45 6.12
N ALA A 43 17.81 -2.25 5.84
CA ALA A 43 18.49 -1.92 4.58
C ALA A 43 19.75 -2.75 4.33
N LYS A 44 20.44 -3.17 5.37
CA LYS A 44 21.63 -4.02 5.25
C LYS A 44 21.31 -5.42 4.71
N GLY A 45 20.07 -5.86 4.93
CA GLY A 45 19.57 -7.15 4.44
C GLY A 45 18.95 -7.10 3.06
N ALA A 46 18.94 -5.95 2.42
CA ALA A 46 18.33 -5.76 1.10
C ALA A 46 19.24 -6.28 -0.02
N ASN A 47 19.58 -7.55 0.03
CA ASN A 47 20.39 -8.23 -0.97
C ASN A 47 20.20 -9.75 -0.87
N ALA A 48 20.57 -10.46 -1.92
CA ALA A 48 20.37 -11.91 -1.99
C ALA A 48 21.24 -12.70 -1.00
N ALA A 49 22.42 -12.18 -0.65
CA ALA A 49 23.34 -12.84 0.27
C ALA A 49 22.82 -12.89 1.70
N HIS A 50 21.84 -12.04 2.04
CA HIS A 50 21.29 -11.92 3.39
C HIS A 50 20.11 -12.85 3.67
N LYS A 51 19.69 -13.61 2.68
CA LYS A 51 18.49 -14.45 2.77
C LYS A 51 18.47 -15.38 3.99
N ASP A 52 19.58 -16.07 4.22
CA ASP A 52 19.67 -17.03 5.32
C ASP A 52 19.63 -16.34 6.69
N CYS A 53 20.27 -15.20 6.81
CA CYS A 53 20.25 -14.42 8.04
C CYS A 53 18.85 -13.87 8.34
N ALA A 54 18.17 -13.38 7.33
CA ALA A 54 16.79 -12.91 7.45
C ALA A 54 15.85 -14.05 7.87
N ALA A 55 16.03 -15.24 7.30
CA ALA A 55 15.25 -16.42 7.69
C ALA A 55 15.43 -16.77 9.17
N LYS A 56 16.65 -16.68 9.67
CA LYS A 56 16.95 -16.90 11.10
C LYS A 56 16.31 -15.83 11.99
N CYS A 57 16.28 -14.60 11.56
CA CYS A 57 15.60 -13.52 12.28
C CYS A 57 14.09 -13.75 12.36
N LEU A 58 13.49 -14.26 11.31
CA LEU A 58 12.07 -14.63 11.32
C LEU A 58 11.77 -15.75 12.33
N ASP A 59 12.62 -16.73 12.40
CA ASP A 59 12.48 -17.84 13.38
C ASP A 59 12.52 -17.33 14.82
N LYS A 60 13.17 -16.20 15.04
CA LYS A 60 13.24 -15.56 16.36
C LYS A 60 12.12 -14.54 16.62
N GLY A 61 11.11 -14.51 15.76
CA GLY A 61 9.97 -13.59 15.88
C GLY A 61 10.11 -12.28 15.15
N GLY A 62 11.11 -12.12 14.31
CA GLY A 62 11.26 -10.96 13.43
C GLY A 62 10.17 -10.92 12.37
N LYS A 63 9.96 -9.74 11.78
CA LYS A 63 8.96 -9.52 10.74
C LYS A 63 9.62 -9.11 9.44
N LEU A 64 8.96 -9.43 8.34
CA LEU A 64 9.40 -9.02 7.02
C LEU A 64 8.98 -7.58 6.75
N VAL A 65 9.90 -6.86 6.14
CA VAL A 65 9.70 -5.49 5.67
C VAL A 65 10.15 -5.38 4.23
N PHE A 66 9.69 -4.34 3.57
CA PHE A 66 10.09 -4.03 2.20
C PHE A 66 11.06 -2.86 2.20
N TYR A 67 12.21 -3.05 1.58
CA TYR A 67 13.16 -1.99 1.32
C TYR A 67 12.92 -1.42 -0.07
N ASN A 68 12.48 -0.18 -0.15
CA ASN A 68 12.18 0.49 -1.41
C ASN A 68 13.46 1.10 -1.98
N ASN A 69 13.84 0.67 -3.19
CA ASN A 69 15.05 1.16 -3.86
C ASN A 69 14.96 2.65 -4.23
N ALA A 70 13.76 3.18 -4.45
CA ALA A 70 13.59 4.56 -4.89
C ALA A 70 13.85 5.58 -3.78
N ASP A 71 13.28 5.37 -2.61
CA ASP A 71 13.39 6.28 -1.47
C ASP A 71 14.32 5.77 -0.36
N LYS A 72 14.78 4.53 -0.48
CA LYS A 72 15.67 3.86 0.48
C LYS A 72 15.06 3.75 1.87
N LYS A 73 13.74 3.65 1.94
CA LYS A 73 13.01 3.48 3.18
C LYS A 73 12.53 2.06 3.37
N LEU A 74 12.29 1.72 4.62
CA LEU A 74 11.70 0.44 5.02
C LEU A 74 10.21 0.62 5.26
N TYR A 75 9.42 -0.30 4.73
CA TYR A 75 7.98 -0.33 4.90
C TYR A 75 7.55 -1.65 5.51
N LYS A 76 6.67 -1.59 6.48
CA LYS A 76 6.03 -2.78 7.04
C LYS A 76 5.08 -3.37 6.01
N LEU A 77 5.04 -4.68 5.93
CA LEU A 77 4.16 -5.40 5.02
C LEU A 77 3.04 -6.07 5.80
N ASP A 78 1.82 -5.90 5.34
CA ASP A 78 0.66 -6.53 5.96
C ASP A 78 0.52 -8.01 5.61
N LYS A 79 1.03 -8.42 4.44
CA LYS A 79 0.96 -9.80 3.97
C LYS A 79 2.29 -10.53 4.15
N GLN A 80 2.58 -10.91 5.38
CA GLN A 80 3.82 -11.58 5.75
C GLN A 80 4.03 -12.90 5.01
N ASP A 81 2.97 -13.68 4.82
CA ASP A 81 3.05 -14.98 4.15
C ASP A 81 3.50 -14.86 2.69
N VAL A 82 2.97 -13.89 1.98
CA VAL A 82 3.36 -13.62 0.59
C VAL A 82 4.80 -13.10 0.54
N ALA A 83 5.14 -12.19 1.43
CA ALA A 83 6.48 -11.63 1.51
C ALA A 83 7.54 -12.70 1.81
N LYS A 84 7.22 -13.66 2.65
CA LYS A 84 8.14 -14.75 3.00
C LYS A 84 8.61 -15.55 1.80
N GLN A 85 7.76 -15.72 0.80
CA GLN A 85 8.10 -16.43 -0.44
C GLN A 85 9.15 -15.71 -1.27
N HIS A 86 9.33 -14.43 -1.03
CA HIS A 86 10.25 -13.56 -1.79
C HIS A 86 11.42 -13.07 -0.96
N LEU A 87 11.64 -13.66 0.21
CA LEU A 87 12.74 -13.26 1.10
C LEU A 87 14.09 -13.40 0.38
N GLY A 88 14.87 -12.32 0.41
CA GLY A 88 16.19 -12.28 -0.24
C GLY A 88 16.13 -12.11 -1.75
N HIS A 89 14.98 -11.78 -2.29
CA HIS A 89 14.79 -11.52 -3.72
C HIS A 89 14.41 -10.07 -3.96
N GLU A 90 14.83 -9.55 -5.10
CA GLU A 90 14.34 -8.27 -5.58
C GLU A 90 12.94 -8.47 -6.17
N VAL A 91 12.02 -7.61 -5.76
CA VAL A 91 10.60 -7.76 -6.10
C VAL A 91 9.98 -6.44 -6.52
N THR A 92 8.82 -6.55 -7.16
CA THR A 92 7.92 -5.42 -7.39
C THR A 92 6.71 -5.60 -6.48
N VAL A 93 6.49 -4.64 -5.60
CA VAL A 93 5.34 -4.62 -4.69
C VAL A 93 4.32 -3.64 -5.23
N LYS A 94 3.09 -4.10 -5.36
CA LYS A 94 1.93 -3.27 -5.68
C LYS A 94 1.03 -3.18 -4.46
N GLY A 95 0.52 -2.00 -4.21
CA GLY A 95 -0.39 -1.77 -3.10
C GLY A 95 -0.55 -0.31 -2.79
N THR A 96 -0.88 -0.03 -1.54
CA THR A 96 -1.05 1.33 -1.04
C THR A 96 -0.06 1.59 0.08
N ALA A 97 0.82 2.55 -0.13
CA ALA A 97 1.82 2.94 0.88
C ALA A 97 1.25 4.03 1.78
N THR A 98 1.42 3.85 3.06
CA THR A 98 1.27 4.88 4.09
C THR A 98 2.65 5.29 4.58
N ASP A 99 2.74 6.08 5.64
CA ASP A 99 4.02 6.64 6.10
C ASP A 99 5.13 5.60 6.26
N ASP A 100 4.82 4.44 6.84
CA ASP A 100 5.80 3.41 7.17
C ASP A 100 5.35 1.99 6.83
N SER A 101 4.26 1.85 6.10
CA SER A 101 3.72 0.53 5.77
C SER A 101 3.09 0.49 4.39
N ILE A 102 3.00 -0.71 3.85
CA ILE A 102 2.34 -0.97 2.57
C ILE A 102 1.24 -2.00 2.79
N ALA A 103 0.02 -1.62 2.43
CA ALA A 103 -1.07 -2.58 2.28
C ALA A 103 -0.86 -3.29 0.94
N VAL A 104 -0.37 -4.51 0.99
CA VAL A 104 0.09 -5.23 -0.19
C VAL A 104 -1.09 -5.76 -1.00
N GLU A 105 -1.13 -5.43 -2.26
CA GLU A 105 -2.03 -6.04 -3.23
C GLU A 105 -1.38 -7.26 -3.88
N SER A 106 -0.14 -7.10 -4.33
CA SER A 106 0.64 -8.20 -4.89
C SER A 106 2.15 -7.97 -4.73
N ILE A 107 2.89 -9.07 -4.67
CA ILE A 107 4.35 -9.07 -4.72
C ILE A 107 4.76 -10.01 -5.84
N GLU A 108 5.57 -9.52 -6.76
CA GLU A 108 6.09 -10.29 -7.88
C GLU A 108 7.61 -10.25 -7.90
N ALA A 109 8.23 -11.36 -8.22
CA ALA A 109 9.67 -11.38 -8.45
C ALA A 109 10.01 -10.46 -9.61
N LYS A 110 11.01 -9.61 -9.41
CA LYS A 110 11.45 -8.72 -10.47
C LYS A 110 12.11 -9.53 -11.58
N SER A 111 11.64 -9.38 -12.79
CA SER A 111 12.27 -9.97 -13.96
C SER A 111 13.62 -9.29 -14.22
N LYS A 112 14.60 -10.09 -14.56
CA LYS A 112 15.88 -9.56 -15.01
C LYS A 112 15.77 -8.90 -16.38
#